data_cbf27f9daaf1c714ef17f56c78743bb8
#
_entry.id   cbf27f9daaf1c714ef17f56c78743bb8
#
_cell.length_a   1.000
_cell.length_b   1.000
_cell.length_c   1.000
_cell.angle_alpha   90.00
_cell.angle_beta   90.00
_cell.angle_gamma   90.00
#
_symmetry.space_group_name_H-M   'P 1'
#
loop_
_entity.id
_entity.type
_entity.pdbx_description
1 polymer ?
#
loop_
_entity_poly.entity_id
_entity_poly.type
_entity_poly.pdbx_seq_one_letter_code
_entity_poly.pdbx_strand_id
1 'polypeptide(L)'
;MAMASPLLYTAEEVIAFPYDGRRYEVIRGELLVTPAPRMRHELIVARLMYALSAYLEREPVGTVLGSRGDIVFGTHTKVEPDVFVVPPQEMATLDWAQVRHLLLIVEVLSPSSRRFDRFTKRVEFQRQGIPLYWVVDAEGEQVEEWTPAEASPVIRRDRLSWAPATASAPFDLDLSWLFRKP
;
A
#
# COMPACT_ATOMS: atom_id res chain seq x y z
N MET A 1 -16.80 -23.17 -29.54
CA MET A 1 -15.59 -22.34 -29.50
C MET A 1 -14.94 -22.47 -28.13
N ALA A 2 -13.74 -23.03 -28.05
CA ALA A 2 -12.99 -23.04 -26.80
C ALA A 2 -12.50 -21.61 -26.55
N MET A 3 -12.94 -20.99 -25.46
CA MET A 3 -12.36 -19.73 -25.00
C MET A 3 -10.94 -20.03 -24.50
N ALA A 4 -9.95 -19.32 -25.01
CA ALA A 4 -8.59 -19.40 -24.48
C ALA A 4 -8.66 -19.02 -22.99
N SER A 5 -8.08 -19.85 -22.12
CA SER A 5 -7.90 -19.45 -20.71
C SER A 5 -7.08 -18.17 -20.66
N PRO A 6 -7.45 -17.20 -19.83
CA PRO A 6 -6.65 -16.00 -19.69
C PRO A 6 -5.22 -16.38 -19.26
N LEU A 7 -4.22 -15.70 -19.82
CA LEU A 7 -2.84 -15.86 -19.40
C LEU A 7 -2.72 -15.37 -17.96
N LEU A 8 -2.42 -16.28 -17.03
CA LEU A 8 -2.22 -15.96 -15.61
C LEU A 8 -0.72 -15.87 -15.33
N TYR A 9 -0.28 -14.69 -14.89
CA TYR A 9 1.10 -14.46 -14.48
C TYR A 9 1.36 -14.96 -13.06
N THR A 10 2.59 -15.40 -12.81
CA THR A 10 3.07 -15.68 -11.46
C THR A 10 3.86 -14.50 -10.90
N ALA A 11 3.99 -14.45 -9.57
CA ALA A 11 4.84 -13.46 -8.91
C ALA A 11 6.30 -13.55 -9.39
N GLU A 12 6.83 -14.77 -9.55
CA GLU A 12 8.19 -15.02 -10.03
C GLU A 12 8.42 -14.48 -11.45
N GLU A 13 7.49 -14.73 -12.36
CA GLU A 13 7.57 -14.17 -13.73
C GLU A 13 7.59 -12.64 -13.72
N VAL A 14 6.75 -12.01 -12.87
CA VAL A 14 6.67 -10.55 -12.79
C VAL A 14 7.89 -9.94 -12.12
N ILE A 15 8.48 -10.58 -11.12
CA ILE A 15 9.76 -10.17 -10.51
C ILE A 15 10.91 -10.20 -11.54
N ALA A 16 10.86 -11.13 -12.49
CA ALA A 16 11.87 -11.26 -13.54
C ALA A 16 11.71 -10.22 -14.68
N PHE A 17 10.69 -9.38 -14.65
CA PHE A 17 10.49 -8.36 -15.70
C PHE A 17 11.62 -7.31 -15.67
N PRO A 18 11.99 -6.76 -16.84
CA PRO A 18 13.06 -5.78 -16.92
C PRO A 18 12.66 -4.48 -16.21
N TYR A 19 13.65 -3.86 -15.55
CA TYR A 19 13.48 -2.55 -14.97
C TYR A 19 13.46 -1.45 -16.04
N ASP A 20 12.26 -1.01 -16.42
CA ASP A 20 12.02 0.01 -17.44
C ASP A 20 11.39 1.30 -16.89
N GLY A 21 11.37 1.46 -15.55
CA GLY A 21 10.78 2.59 -14.86
C GLY A 21 9.28 2.45 -14.57
N ARG A 22 8.65 1.38 -15.03
CA ARG A 22 7.27 1.05 -14.69
C ARG A 22 7.23 0.21 -13.41
N ARG A 23 6.05 0.15 -12.80
CA ARG A 23 5.73 -0.78 -11.72
C ARG A 23 4.93 -1.93 -12.31
N TYR A 24 5.34 -3.14 -12.00
CA TYR A 24 4.69 -4.37 -12.44
C TYR A 24 4.20 -5.14 -11.22
N GLU A 25 2.90 -5.27 -11.09
CA GLU A 25 2.25 -6.01 -10.02
C GLU A 25 1.40 -7.13 -10.63
N VAL A 26 1.17 -8.19 -9.88
CA VAL A 26 0.24 -9.26 -10.27
C VAL A 26 -0.70 -9.53 -9.11
N ILE A 27 -2.00 -9.56 -9.38
CA ILE A 27 -3.03 -9.90 -8.39
C ILE A 27 -3.91 -10.99 -8.95
N ARG A 28 -3.87 -12.16 -8.33
CA ARG A 28 -4.57 -13.38 -8.80
C ARG A 28 -4.29 -13.71 -10.26
N GLY A 29 -3.05 -13.49 -10.68
CA GLY A 29 -2.62 -13.75 -12.06
C GLY A 29 -2.90 -12.60 -13.04
N GLU A 30 -3.66 -11.59 -12.68
CA GLU A 30 -3.89 -10.40 -13.51
C GLU A 30 -2.70 -9.45 -13.39
N LEU A 31 -2.03 -9.15 -14.50
CA LEU A 31 -0.91 -8.22 -14.56
C LEU A 31 -1.40 -6.78 -14.53
N LEU A 32 -0.85 -5.99 -13.61
CA LEU A 32 -1.06 -4.56 -13.50
C LEU A 32 0.24 -3.84 -13.85
N VAL A 33 0.16 -2.88 -14.76
CA VAL A 33 1.30 -2.05 -15.16
C VAL A 33 1.00 -0.60 -14.85
N THR A 34 1.77 0.00 -13.95
CA THR A 34 1.60 1.39 -13.55
C THR A 34 2.76 2.24 -14.06
N PRO A 35 2.49 3.35 -14.77
CA PRO A 35 3.52 4.27 -15.23
C PRO A 35 4.19 5.00 -14.04
N ALA A 36 5.30 5.69 -14.32
CA ALA A 36 5.97 6.53 -13.34
C ALA A 36 5.01 7.54 -12.69
N PRO A 37 5.11 7.77 -11.37
CA PRO A 37 4.20 8.62 -10.62
C PRO A 37 4.40 10.10 -10.96
N ARG A 38 3.35 10.91 -10.71
CA ARG A 38 3.42 12.38 -10.82
C ARG A 38 4.05 13.00 -9.57
N MET A 39 4.60 14.19 -9.70
CA MET A 39 5.26 14.92 -8.61
C MET A 39 4.36 15.10 -7.37
N ARG A 40 3.05 15.38 -7.53
CA ARG A 40 2.12 15.50 -6.39
C ARG A 40 1.94 14.18 -5.64
N HIS A 41 1.91 13.06 -6.35
CA HIS A 41 1.88 11.73 -5.74
C HIS A 41 3.13 11.52 -4.87
N GLU A 42 4.32 11.74 -5.42
CA GLU A 42 5.59 11.60 -4.69
C GLU A 42 5.67 12.52 -3.47
N LEU A 43 5.16 13.75 -3.57
CA LEU A 43 5.10 14.66 -2.43
C LEU A 43 4.23 14.12 -1.28
N ILE A 44 3.09 13.53 -1.59
CA ILE A 44 2.20 12.90 -0.60
C ILE A 44 2.88 11.67 0.01
N VAL A 45 3.48 10.81 -0.82
CA VAL A 45 4.24 9.63 -0.35
C VAL A 45 5.36 10.07 0.61
N ALA A 46 6.17 11.07 0.22
CA ALA A 46 7.26 11.58 1.07
C ALA A 46 6.77 12.12 2.42
N ARG A 47 5.63 12.83 2.44
CA ARG A 47 5.03 13.33 3.69
C ARG A 47 4.51 12.20 4.58
N LEU A 48 3.85 11.20 4.00
CA LEU A 48 3.38 10.03 4.75
C LEU A 48 4.55 9.25 5.33
N MET A 49 5.60 9.00 4.54
CA MET A 49 6.81 8.34 4.99
C MET A 49 7.45 9.09 6.18
N TYR A 50 7.57 10.42 6.07
CA TYR A 50 8.11 11.25 7.15
C TYR A 50 7.26 11.16 8.42
N ALA A 51 5.95 11.33 8.31
CA ALA A 51 5.06 11.34 9.46
C ALA A 51 5.02 9.96 10.15
N LEU A 52 4.93 8.87 9.38
CA LEU A 52 4.94 7.51 9.90
C LEU A 52 6.31 7.15 10.51
N SER A 53 7.43 7.52 9.88
CA SER A 53 8.76 7.30 10.46
C SER A 53 8.91 8.01 11.81
N ALA A 54 8.53 9.28 11.88
CA ALA A 54 8.60 10.06 13.12
C ALA A 54 7.70 9.49 14.25
N TYR A 55 6.60 8.87 13.89
CA TYR A 55 5.74 8.16 14.85
C TYR A 55 6.41 6.85 15.31
N LEU A 56 6.87 6.02 14.37
CA LEU A 56 7.42 4.69 14.65
C LEU A 56 8.76 4.73 15.40
N GLU A 57 9.50 5.84 15.35
CA GLU A 57 10.65 6.09 16.22
C GLU A 57 10.27 6.22 17.70
N ARG A 58 9.07 6.72 18.00
CA ARG A 58 8.55 6.85 19.37
C ARG A 58 7.75 5.63 19.82
N GLU A 59 7.08 4.99 18.89
CA GLU A 59 6.24 3.81 19.09
C GLU A 59 6.77 2.68 18.20
N PRO A 60 7.76 1.89 18.66
CA PRO A 60 8.50 0.94 17.83
C PRO A 60 7.70 -0.33 17.51
N VAL A 61 6.50 -0.16 16.97
CA VAL A 61 5.56 -1.24 16.61
C VAL A 61 5.80 -1.82 15.21
N GLY A 62 6.66 -1.18 14.41
CA GLY A 62 7.00 -1.61 13.05
C GLY A 62 8.00 -0.68 12.40
N THR A 63 8.29 -0.95 11.12
CA THR A 63 9.14 -0.09 10.28
C THR A 63 8.36 0.29 9.03
N VAL A 64 8.30 1.60 8.73
CA VAL A 64 7.69 2.07 7.50
C VAL A 64 8.68 1.96 6.35
N LEU A 65 8.21 1.40 5.25
CA LEU A 65 8.93 1.28 3.99
C LEU A 65 8.08 1.86 2.86
N GLY A 66 8.72 2.23 1.78
CA GLY A 66 8.08 2.77 0.59
C GLY A 66 8.31 1.91 -0.64
N SER A 67 7.78 2.37 -1.74
CA SER A 67 7.71 1.73 -3.05
C SER A 67 8.99 1.01 -3.50
N ARG A 68 8.81 -0.07 -4.28
CA ARG A 68 9.78 -1.04 -4.80
C ARG A 68 10.17 -2.17 -3.82
N GLY A 69 9.40 -2.36 -2.74
CA GLY A 69 9.42 -3.61 -2.01
C GLY A 69 8.46 -4.61 -2.65
N ASP A 70 8.98 -5.75 -3.11
CA ASP A 70 8.16 -6.83 -3.66
C ASP A 70 7.51 -7.61 -2.51
N ILE A 71 6.23 -7.37 -2.28
CA ILE A 71 5.44 -8.11 -1.29
C ILE A 71 4.70 -9.24 -2.00
N VAL A 72 5.03 -10.47 -1.66
CA VAL A 72 4.48 -11.68 -2.29
C VAL A 72 3.51 -12.37 -1.34
N PHE A 73 2.23 -12.41 -1.71
CA PHE A 73 1.16 -13.10 -0.98
C PHE A 73 0.83 -14.50 -1.52
N GLY A 74 1.66 -15.02 -2.41
CA GLY A 74 1.50 -16.36 -3.01
C GLY A 74 1.90 -16.39 -4.48
N THR A 75 1.72 -17.54 -5.12
CA THR A 75 2.19 -17.79 -6.49
C THR A 75 1.71 -16.76 -7.52
N HIS A 76 0.50 -16.23 -7.35
CA HIS A 76 -0.15 -15.36 -8.34
C HIS A 76 -0.45 -13.95 -7.82
N THR A 77 0.17 -13.56 -6.69
CA THR A 77 -0.06 -12.22 -6.12
C THR A 77 1.25 -11.63 -5.60
N LYS A 78 1.68 -10.56 -6.24
CA LYS A 78 2.84 -9.74 -5.90
C LYS A 78 2.46 -8.27 -6.09
N VAL A 79 2.67 -7.46 -5.06
CA VAL A 79 2.35 -6.03 -5.05
C VAL A 79 3.55 -5.18 -4.63
N GLU A 80 3.54 -3.92 -5.03
CA GLU A 80 4.53 -2.91 -4.66
C GLU A 80 3.78 -1.68 -4.09
N PRO A 81 3.31 -1.70 -2.82
CA PRO A 81 2.56 -0.59 -2.27
C PRO A 81 3.39 0.70 -2.18
N ASP A 82 2.73 1.86 -2.26
CA ASP A 82 3.42 3.16 -2.17
C ASP A 82 4.07 3.38 -0.81
N VAL A 83 3.36 3.03 0.28
CA VAL A 83 3.85 3.05 1.66
C VAL A 83 3.26 1.88 2.43
N PHE A 84 4.05 1.23 3.26
CA PHE A 84 3.58 0.13 4.10
C PHE A 84 4.40 -0.01 5.38
N VAL A 85 3.85 -0.67 6.38
CA VAL A 85 4.52 -0.89 7.67
C VAL A 85 4.70 -2.38 7.90
N VAL A 86 5.98 -2.78 8.06
CA VAL A 86 6.41 -4.16 8.33
C VAL A 86 6.55 -4.35 9.84
N PRO A 87 6.02 -5.45 10.44
CA PRO A 87 6.21 -5.73 11.86
C PRO A 87 7.68 -6.00 12.20
N PRO A 88 8.13 -5.72 13.45
CA PRO A 88 9.54 -5.79 13.82
C PRO A 88 10.19 -7.15 13.58
N GLN A 89 9.45 -8.24 13.79
CA GLN A 89 9.96 -9.62 13.66
C GLN A 89 10.32 -9.95 12.21
N GLU A 90 9.53 -9.48 11.25
CA GLU A 90 9.80 -9.69 9.82
C GLU A 90 10.86 -8.71 9.33
N MET A 91 10.82 -7.47 9.79
CA MET A 91 11.84 -6.47 9.45
C MET A 91 13.24 -6.87 9.89
N ALA A 92 13.38 -7.55 11.02
CA ALA A 92 14.67 -8.02 11.53
C ALA A 92 15.39 -9.00 10.61
N THR A 93 14.68 -9.65 9.69
CA THR A 93 15.28 -10.59 8.72
C THR A 93 16.03 -9.88 7.59
N LEU A 94 15.68 -8.62 7.27
CA LEU A 94 16.16 -7.85 6.12
C LEU A 94 16.00 -8.59 4.78
N ASP A 95 15.01 -9.48 4.69
CA ASP A 95 14.73 -10.32 3.53
C ASP A 95 13.27 -10.16 3.09
N TRP A 96 13.05 -9.65 1.89
CA TRP A 96 11.71 -9.49 1.31
C TRP A 96 10.94 -10.81 1.25
N ALA A 97 11.64 -11.92 1.05
CA ALA A 97 11.02 -13.23 1.03
C ALA A 97 10.45 -13.68 2.39
N GLN A 98 10.75 -12.99 3.47
CA GLN A 98 10.20 -13.25 4.80
C GLN A 98 9.07 -12.30 5.18
N VAL A 99 8.82 -11.24 4.40
CA VAL A 99 7.70 -10.32 4.64
C VAL A 99 6.39 -10.96 4.18
N ARG A 100 5.53 -11.29 5.14
CA ARG A 100 4.22 -11.93 4.93
C ARG A 100 3.06 -11.13 5.50
N HIS A 101 3.33 -10.34 6.52
CA HIS A 101 2.33 -9.56 7.24
C HIS A 101 2.68 -8.08 7.17
N LEU A 102 1.70 -7.27 6.91
CA LEU A 102 1.84 -5.81 6.96
C LEU A 102 0.83 -5.27 7.96
N LEU A 103 1.26 -4.28 8.75
CA LEU A 103 0.40 -3.63 9.75
C LEU A 103 -0.48 -2.53 9.14
N LEU A 104 0.01 -1.95 8.05
CA LEU A 104 -0.64 -0.88 7.30
C LEU A 104 -0.16 -0.94 5.86
N ILE A 105 -1.07 -0.74 4.92
CA ILE A 105 -0.75 -0.44 3.51
C ILE A 105 -1.38 0.90 3.14
N VAL A 106 -0.66 1.70 2.36
CA VAL A 106 -1.15 2.97 1.82
C VAL A 106 -0.88 3.02 0.33
N GLU A 107 -1.90 3.36 -0.43
CA GLU A 107 -1.80 3.67 -1.86
C GLU A 107 -2.25 5.11 -2.12
N VAL A 108 -1.47 5.87 -2.84
CA VAL A 108 -1.79 7.22 -3.25
C VAL A 108 -2.35 7.19 -4.67
N LEU A 109 -3.60 7.57 -4.83
CA LEU A 109 -4.28 7.45 -6.12
C LEU A 109 -3.61 8.25 -7.22
N SER A 110 -3.44 7.60 -8.35
CA SER A 110 -3.13 8.21 -9.64
C SER A 110 -4.29 7.99 -10.62
N PRO A 111 -4.39 8.74 -11.72
CA PRO A 111 -5.41 8.49 -12.73
C PRO A 111 -5.38 7.06 -13.30
N SER A 112 -4.19 6.45 -13.39
CA SER A 112 -4.01 5.10 -13.92
C SER A 112 -4.29 3.98 -12.91
N SER A 113 -4.08 4.21 -11.61
CA SER A 113 -4.22 3.19 -10.56
C SER A 113 -5.57 3.23 -9.83
N ARG A 114 -6.30 4.35 -9.86
CA ARG A 114 -7.52 4.64 -9.09
C ARG A 114 -8.52 3.47 -9.00
N ARG A 115 -8.78 2.80 -10.12
CA ARG A 115 -9.69 1.66 -10.15
C ARG A 115 -9.09 0.43 -9.48
N PHE A 116 -7.82 0.15 -9.72
CA PHE A 116 -7.15 -1.00 -9.14
C PHE A 116 -7.00 -0.87 -7.63
N ASP A 117 -6.59 0.29 -7.14
CA ASP A 117 -6.40 0.53 -5.71
C ASP A 117 -7.73 0.41 -4.94
N ARG A 118 -8.81 1.01 -5.46
CA ARG A 118 -10.13 0.99 -4.81
C ARG A 118 -10.86 -0.35 -4.89
N PHE A 119 -10.61 -1.16 -5.90
CA PHE A 119 -11.39 -2.39 -6.11
C PHE A 119 -10.52 -3.65 -6.04
N THR A 120 -9.51 -3.77 -6.91
CA THR A 120 -8.73 -5.01 -7.01
C THR A 120 -7.81 -5.21 -5.81
N LYS A 121 -6.96 -4.21 -5.51
CA LYS A 121 -6.03 -4.26 -4.37
C LYS A 121 -6.77 -4.29 -3.04
N ARG A 122 -7.80 -3.46 -2.87
CA ARG A 122 -8.63 -3.47 -1.66
C ARG A 122 -9.14 -4.86 -1.33
N VAL A 123 -9.79 -5.53 -2.28
CA VAL A 123 -10.33 -6.89 -2.07
C VAL A 123 -9.21 -7.88 -1.74
N GLU A 124 -8.07 -7.75 -2.40
CA GLU A 124 -6.93 -8.64 -2.12
C GLU A 124 -6.36 -8.39 -0.72
N PHE A 125 -6.14 -7.15 -0.33
CA PHE A 125 -5.63 -6.80 1.01
C PHE A 125 -6.58 -7.23 2.13
N GLN A 126 -7.90 -7.09 1.94
CA GLN A 126 -8.88 -7.64 2.88
C GLN A 126 -8.78 -9.17 3.00
N ARG A 127 -8.60 -9.90 1.89
CA ARG A 127 -8.42 -11.37 1.90
C ARG A 127 -7.13 -11.80 2.58
N GLN A 128 -6.06 -11.00 2.45
CA GLN A 128 -4.79 -11.24 3.12
C GLN A 128 -4.83 -10.86 4.61
N GLY A 129 -5.97 -10.31 5.09
CA GLY A 129 -6.13 -9.90 6.48
C GLY A 129 -5.31 -8.69 6.88
N ILE A 130 -4.95 -7.82 5.92
CA ILE A 130 -4.23 -6.57 6.22
C ILE A 130 -5.10 -5.72 7.15
N PRO A 131 -4.63 -5.41 8.38
CA PRO A 131 -5.46 -4.78 9.40
C PRO A 131 -5.99 -3.41 8.99
N LEU A 132 -5.21 -2.66 8.21
CA LEU A 132 -5.57 -1.31 7.80
C LEU A 132 -5.03 -1.01 6.40
N TYR A 133 -5.91 -0.52 5.53
CA TYR A 133 -5.57 -0.07 4.19
C TYR A 133 -6.08 1.35 3.96
N TRP A 134 -5.19 2.27 3.60
CA TRP A 134 -5.51 3.64 3.27
C TRP A 134 -5.40 3.89 1.77
N VAL A 135 -6.45 4.45 1.19
CA VAL A 135 -6.47 4.94 -0.19
C VAL A 135 -6.50 6.46 -0.16
N VAL A 136 -5.39 7.09 -0.51
CA VAL A 136 -5.21 8.54 -0.40
C VAL A 136 -5.58 9.22 -1.71
N ASP A 137 -6.65 9.99 -1.71
CA ASP A 137 -7.10 10.79 -2.85
C ASP A 137 -6.56 12.22 -2.74
N ALA A 138 -5.42 12.48 -3.37
CA ALA A 138 -4.77 13.79 -3.35
C ALA A 138 -5.55 14.89 -4.09
N GLU A 139 -6.45 14.53 -5.00
CA GLU A 139 -7.32 15.47 -5.72
C GLU A 139 -8.55 15.82 -4.90
N GLY A 140 -9.16 14.81 -4.25
CA GLY A 140 -10.29 14.97 -3.35
C GLY A 140 -9.93 15.41 -1.93
N GLU A 141 -8.63 15.50 -1.62
CA GLU A 141 -8.08 15.86 -0.30
C GLU A 141 -8.71 15.04 0.83
N GLN A 142 -8.79 13.71 0.63
CA GLN A 142 -9.38 12.76 1.56
C GLN A 142 -8.64 11.43 1.56
N VAL A 143 -8.86 10.65 2.62
CA VAL A 143 -8.36 9.28 2.74
C VAL A 143 -9.54 8.33 2.96
N GLU A 144 -9.59 7.25 2.18
CA GLU A 144 -10.48 6.12 2.41
C GLU A 144 -9.76 5.13 3.32
N GLU A 145 -10.33 4.90 4.47
CA GLU A 145 -9.83 3.94 5.45
C GLU A 145 -10.63 2.64 5.36
N TRP A 146 -9.94 1.52 5.17
CA TRP A 146 -10.51 0.20 5.01
C TRP A 146 -9.92 -0.78 6.02
N THR A 147 -10.77 -1.56 6.67
CA THR A 147 -10.39 -2.73 7.46
C THR A 147 -10.88 -4.03 6.81
N PRO A 148 -10.41 -5.21 7.24
CA PRO A 148 -10.83 -6.49 6.65
C PRO A 148 -12.35 -6.74 6.66
N ALA A 149 -13.06 -6.22 7.65
CA ALA A 149 -14.48 -6.49 7.84
C ALA A 149 -15.41 -5.49 7.13
N GLU A 150 -14.88 -4.36 6.63
CA GLU A 150 -15.72 -3.28 6.13
C GLU A 150 -16.10 -3.46 4.67
N ALA A 151 -17.39 -3.27 4.38
CA ALA A 151 -17.94 -3.24 3.02
C ALA A 151 -17.83 -1.86 2.37
N SER A 152 -17.65 -0.81 3.17
CA SER A 152 -17.52 0.59 2.74
C SER A 152 -16.43 1.29 3.53
N PRO A 153 -15.71 2.25 2.94
CA PRO A 153 -14.63 2.94 3.62
C PRO A 153 -15.17 3.94 4.65
N VAL A 154 -14.38 4.18 5.69
CA VAL A 154 -14.51 5.41 6.47
C VAL A 154 -13.76 6.53 5.76
N ILE A 155 -14.44 7.61 5.43
CA ILE A 155 -13.84 8.76 4.74
C ILE A 155 -13.29 9.75 5.77
N ARG A 156 -11.98 10.01 5.70
CA ARG A 156 -11.29 10.98 6.54
C ARG A 156 -10.95 12.23 5.71
N ARG A 157 -11.27 13.42 6.25
CA ARG A 157 -10.98 14.72 5.58
C ARG A 157 -10.15 15.68 6.43
N ASP A 158 -10.26 15.55 7.74
CA ASP A 158 -9.57 16.46 8.68
C ASP A 158 -8.35 15.80 9.32
N ARG A 159 -8.54 14.60 9.82
CA ARG A 159 -7.52 13.86 10.59
C ARG A 159 -7.51 12.39 10.20
N LEU A 160 -6.31 11.84 10.09
CA LEU A 160 -6.05 10.42 9.92
C LEU A 160 -5.43 9.88 11.21
N SER A 161 -5.98 8.80 11.76
CA SER A 161 -5.51 8.18 12.99
C SER A 161 -5.29 6.69 12.81
N TRP A 162 -4.25 6.16 13.44
CA TRP A 162 -3.95 4.73 13.47
C TRP A 162 -3.47 4.33 14.86
N ALA A 163 -4.13 3.35 15.44
CA ALA A 163 -3.80 2.82 16.77
C ALA A 163 -3.36 1.35 16.66
N PRO A 164 -2.08 1.05 16.37
CA PRO A 164 -1.60 -0.33 16.39
C PRO A 164 -1.73 -0.93 17.77
N ALA A 165 -2.05 -2.24 17.85
CA ALA A 165 -2.43 -2.92 19.09
C ALA A 165 -1.40 -2.83 20.22
N THR A 166 -0.12 -2.63 19.90
CA THR A 166 0.98 -2.59 20.88
C THR A 166 1.53 -1.18 21.11
N ALA A 167 0.98 -0.16 20.47
CA ALA A 167 1.40 1.22 20.66
C ALA A 167 0.81 1.79 21.95
N SER A 168 1.55 2.67 22.63
CA SER A 168 1.10 3.40 23.81
C SER A 168 0.27 4.64 23.46
N ALA A 169 0.48 5.18 22.26
CA ALA A 169 -0.24 6.33 21.72
C ALA A 169 -0.58 6.12 20.23
N PRO A 170 -1.70 6.63 19.72
CA PRO A 170 -2.04 6.54 18.33
C PRO A 170 -1.15 7.43 17.45
N PHE A 171 -0.98 7.04 16.20
CA PHE A 171 -0.55 7.94 15.13
C PHE A 171 -1.69 8.89 14.81
N ASP A 172 -1.39 10.16 14.71
CA ASP A 172 -2.32 11.21 14.30
C ASP A 172 -1.68 12.13 13.27
N LEU A 173 -2.39 12.36 12.17
CA LEU A 173 -1.95 13.21 11.07
C LEU A 173 -3.05 14.19 10.66
N ASP A 174 -2.73 15.48 10.66
CA ASP A 174 -3.58 16.52 10.09
C ASP A 174 -3.56 16.42 8.55
N LEU A 175 -4.71 16.20 7.94
CA LEU A 175 -4.81 16.06 6.49
C LEU A 175 -4.63 17.39 5.75
N SER A 176 -4.86 18.52 6.39
CA SER A 176 -4.52 19.84 5.81
C SER A 176 -3.01 19.98 5.61
N TRP A 177 -2.20 19.45 6.54
CA TRP A 177 -0.75 19.39 6.37
C TRP A 177 -0.33 18.42 5.26
N LEU A 178 -0.97 17.25 5.17
CA LEU A 178 -0.66 16.25 4.16
C LEU A 178 -0.89 16.80 2.74
N PHE A 179 -2.05 17.45 2.52
CA PHE A 179 -2.48 17.89 1.19
C PHE A 179 -2.06 19.32 0.82
N ARG A 180 -1.45 20.08 1.75
CA ARG A 180 -1.00 21.46 1.48
C ARG A 180 -0.13 21.54 0.22
N LYS A 181 -0.31 22.59 -0.55
CA LYS A 181 0.59 22.91 -1.66
C LYS A 181 1.98 23.30 -1.11
N PRO A 182 3.04 23.09 -1.89
CA PRO A 182 4.40 23.57 -1.54
C PRO A 182 4.42 25.07 -1.33
#